data_989734c5b021575008ce7f882eeafff9
#
_entry.id   989734c5b021575008ce7f882eeafff9
#
_cell.length_a   1.000
_cell.length_b   1.000
_cell.length_c   1.000
_cell.angle_alpha   90.00
_cell.angle_beta   90.00
_cell.angle_gamma   90.00
#
_symmetry.space_group_name_H-M   'P 1'
#
loop_
_entity.id
_entity.type
_entity.pdbx_description
1 polymer ?
#
loop_
_entity_poly.entity_id
_entity_poly.type
_entity_poly.pdbx_seq_one_letter_code
_entity_poly.pdbx_strand_id
1 'polypeptide(L)'
;MSCWNRRITALLAVLLICTLSACGQSQIPLDYGDETAFEADLNAGKNLVGKTVSFVAAELHPQSLYGYDIWAGEHLNFISSKNPDIEVGQTVTVKVTAVESVIGSW
;
A
#
# COMPACT_ATOMS: atom_id res chain seq x y z
N MET A 1 25.31 -3.89 -45.61
CA MET A 1 25.16 -2.78 -45.07
C MET A 1 23.85 -2.52 -44.58
N SER A 2 22.95 -2.39 -45.33
CA SER A 2 21.68 -2.08 -44.87
C SER A 2 21.16 -3.02 -43.84
N CYS A 3 21.72 -4.17 -43.73
CA CYS A 3 21.14 -5.06 -42.84
C CYS A 3 21.28 -4.72 -41.43
N TRP A 4 22.15 -3.89 -41.05
CA TRP A 4 22.19 -3.65 -39.70
C TRP A 4 21.21 -2.69 -39.23
N ASN A 5 20.64 -1.96 -40.06
CA ASN A 5 19.63 -1.05 -39.62
C ASN A 5 18.49 -1.79 -39.06
N ARG A 6 18.25 -2.95 -39.62
CA ARG A 6 17.15 -3.66 -39.14
C ARG A 6 17.34 -4.16 -37.79
N ARG A 7 18.51 -4.54 -37.49
CA ARG A 7 18.72 -5.04 -36.22
C ARG A 7 18.55 -4.01 -35.20
N ILE A 8 18.97 -2.84 -35.49
CA ILE A 8 18.82 -1.74 -34.58
C ILE A 8 17.38 -1.49 -34.33
N THR A 9 16.59 -1.57 -35.36
CA THR A 9 15.18 -1.38 -35.22
C THR A 9 14.56 -2.42 -34.30
N ALA A 10 15.01 -3.61 -34.42
CA ALA A 10 14.50 -4.66 -33.60
C ALA A 10 14.83 -4.42 -32.13
N LEU A 11 16.00 -3.92 -31.87
CA LEU A 11 16.37 -3.62 -30.52
C LEU A 11 15.49 -2.58 -29.92
N LEU A 12 15.18 -1.57 -30.66
CA LEU A 12 14.31 -0.54 -30.21
C LEU A 12 12.95 -1.07 -29.86
N ALA A 13 12.47 -1.96 -30.68
CA ALA A 13 11.19 -2.57 -30.43
C ALA A 13 11.17 -3.33 -29.13
N VAL A 14 12.24 -4.02 -28.86
CA VAL A 14 12.36 -4.76 -27.63
C VAL A 14 12.31 -3.85 -26.42
N LEU A 15 12.99 -2.75 -26.50
CA LEU A 15 12.98 -1.79 -25.42
C LEU A 15 11.59 -1.27 -25.16
N LEU A 16 10.87 -1.02 -26.19
CA LEU A 16 9.51 -0.55 -26.04
C LEU A 16 8.66 -1.56 -25.32
N ILE A 17 8.83 -2.80 -25.66
CA ILE A 17 8.07 -3.85 -25.01
C ILE A 17 8.34 -3.89 -23.53
N CYS A 18 9.58 -3.77 -23.15
CA CYS A 18 9.91 -3.78 -21.74
C CYS A 18 9.26 -2.61 -21.02
N THR A 19 9.27 -1.48 -21.64
CA THR A 19 8.66 -0.31 -21.04
C THR A 19 7.18 -0.51 -20.83
N LEU A 20 6.53 -1.05 -21.83
CA LEU A 20 5.11 -1.32 -21.73
C LEU A 20 4.80 -2.31 -20.62
N SER A 21 5.63 -3.30 -20.47
CA SER A 21 5.42 -4.26 -19.40
C SER A 21 5.43 -3.58 -18.06
N ALA A 22 6.39 -2.72 -17.84
CA ALA A 22 6.47 -2.01 -16.58
C ALA A 22 5.25 -1.14 -16.38
N CYS A 23 4.80 -0.49 -17.40
CA CYS A 23 3.62 0.35 -17.29
C CYS A 23 2.35 -0.46 -17.15
N GLY A 24 2.35 -1.64 -17.71
CA GLY A 24 1.19 -2.49 -17.66
C GLY A 24 0.91 -3.09 -16.32
N GLN A 25 1.86 -2.97 -15.40
CA GLN A 25 1.65 -3.47 -14.08
C GLN A 25 0.67 -2.58 -13.40
N SER A 26 -0.52 -2.93 -13.44
CA SER A 26 -1.55 -2.16 -12.84
C SER A 26 -1.40 -2.20 -11.34
N GLN A 27 -1.15 -1.10 -10.76
CA GLN A 27 -1.00 -1.00 -9.33
C GLN A 27 -2.16 -0.24 -8.75
N ILE A 28 -2.54 -0.59 -7.53
CA ILE A 28 -3.53 0.17 -6.80
C ILE A 28 -2.92 1.52 -6.53
N PRO A 29 -3.59 2.62 -6.88
CA PRO A 29 -3.05 3.95 -6.58
C PRO A 29 -2.85 4.09 -5.09
N LEU A 30 -1.66 4.52 -4.70
CA LEU A 30 -1.30 4.63 -3.31
C LEU A 30 -1.40 6.09 -2.89
N ASP A 31 -2.30 6.38 -1.97
CA ASP A 31 -2.46 7.74 -1.46
C ASP A 31 -1.42 8.06 -0.40
N TYR A 32 -1.06 7.07 0.42
CA TYR A 32 -0.08 7.24 1.48
C TYR A 32 0.95 6.12 1.39
N GLY A 33 2.20 6.49 1.23
CA GLY A 33 3.31 5.54 1.12
C GLY A 33 3.82 5.02 2.46
N ASP A 34 3.41 5.65 3.55
CA ASP A 34 3.77 5.19 4.89
C ASP A 34 2.72 5.60 5.91
N GLU A 35 2.81 5.01 7.09
CA GLU A 35 1.85 5.24 8.16
C GLU A 35 1.99 6.61 8.82
N THR A 36 3.15 7.21 8.75
CA THR A 36 3.39 8.49 9.41
C THR A 36 2.55 9.61 8.80
N ALA A 37 2.57 9.70 7.48
CA ALA A 37 1.78 10.72 6.78
C ALA A 37 0.29 10.46 6.96
N PHE A 38 -0.10 9.20 6.95
CA PHE A 38 -1.49 8.82 7.13
C PHE A 38 -1.98 9.23 8.53
N GLU A 39 -1.21 8.90 9.55
CA GLU A 39 -1.55 9.23 10.92
C GLU A 39 -1.60 10.75 11.13
N ALA A 40 -0.68 11.47 10.54
CA ALA A 40 -0.67 12.93 10.64
C ALA A 40 -1.95 13.53 10.07
N ASP A 41 -2.42 13.03 8.95
CA ASP A 41 -3.63 13.53 8.34
C ASP A 41 -4.88 13.14 9.15
N LEU A 42 -4.90 11.97 9.75
CA LEU A 42 -5.96 11.59 10.67
C LEU A 42 -6.00 12.56 11.85
N ASN A 43 -4.84 12.85 12.43
CA ASN A 43 -4.76 13.76 13.57
C ASN A 43 -5.17 15.18 13.18
N ALA A 44 -5.03 15.53 11.93
CA ALA A 44 -5.47 16.82 11.41
C ALA A 44 -6.97 16.86 11.12
N GLY A 45 -7.67 15.77 11.30
CA GLY A 45 -9.11 15.70 11.10
C GLY A 45 -9.54 15.47 9.67
N LYS A 46 -8.65 15.02 8.81
CA LYS A 46 -9.00 14.74 7.42
C LYS A 46 -9.80 13.45 7.31
N ASN A 47 -10.70 13.41 6.34
CA ASN A 47 -11.46 12.20 6.06
C ASN A 47 -10.66 11.32 5.12
N LEU A 48 -10.20 10.19 5.62
CA LEU A 48 -9.35 9.28 4.87
C LEU A 48 -10.08 8.00 4.41
N VAL A 49 -11.38 7.95 4.55
CA VAL A 49 -12.15 6.81 4.05
C VAL A 49 -12.00 6.72 2.54
N GLY A 50 -11.72 5.55 2.04
CA GLY A 50 -11.50 5.32 0.63
C GLY A 50 -10.06 5.49 0.18
N LYS A 51 -9.20 5.97 1.06
CA LYS A 51 -7.78 6.14 0.74
C LYS A 51 -7.03 4.83 0.86
N THR A 52 -5.94 4.72 0.11
CA THR A 52 -5.07 3.56 0.14
C THR A 52 -3.78 3.93 0.85
N VAL A 53 -3.39 3.13 1.81
CA VAL A 53 -2.19 3.38 2.60
C VAL A 53 -1.32 2.13 2.66
N SER A 54 -0.02 2.33 2.60
CA SER A 54 0.96 1.29 2.82
C SER A 54 1.62 1.54 4.17
N PHE A 55 1.73 0.51 4.98
CA PHE A 55 2.30 0.65 6.32
C PHE A 55 3.07 -0.59 6.71
N VAL A 56 3.92 -0.47 7.71
CA VAL A 56 4.66 -1.60 8.25
C VAL A 56 3.93 -2.11 9.48
N ALA A 57 3.65 -3.40 9.51
CA ALA A 57 2.98 -4.03 10.65
C ALA A 57 3.95 -4.08 11.82
N ALA A 58 3.67 -3.33 12.88
CA ALA A 58 4.52 -3.28 14.05
C ALA A 58 4.18 -4.39 15.04
N GLU A 59 2.89 -4.66 15.24
CA GLU A 59 2.42 -5.74 16.08
C GLU A 59 1.16 -6.32 15.50
N LEU A 60 0.90 -7.58 15.81
CA LEU A 60 -0.30 -8.27 15.36
C LEU A 60 -1.08 -8.77 16.57
N HIS A 61 -2.36 -8.49 16.59
CA HIS A 61 -3.26 -8.92 17.65
C HIS A 61 -4.46 -9.62 17.02
N PRO A 62 -4.30 -10.90 16.67
CA PRO A 62 -5.33 -11.62 15.91
C PRO A 62 -6.62 -11.90 16.67
N GLN A 63 -6.58 -11.75 17.97
CA GLN A 63 -7.76 -12.01 18.80
C GLN A 63 -8.18 -10.78 19.58
N SER A 64 -8.09 -9.63 18.94
CA SER A 64 -8.53 -8.40 19.58
C SER A 64 -10.05 -8.36 19.64
N LEU A 65 -10.56 -7.40 20.41
CA LEU A 65 -11.98 -7.21 20.57
C LEU A 65 -12.66 -6.89 19.24
N TYR A 66 -11.91 -6.32 18.31
CA TYR A 66 -12.45 -5.83 17.04
C TYR A 66 -12.14 -6.74 15.85
N GLY A 67 -11.40 -7.82 16.06
CA GLY A 67 -10.98 -8.72 15.00
C GLY A 67 -9.48 -8.81 14.91
N TYR A 68 -8.96 -8.95 13.68
CA TYR A 68 -7.52 -8.98 13.48
C TYR A 68 -7.00 -7.56 13.48
N ASP A 69 -6.29 -7.21 14.53
CA ASP A 69 -5.78 -5.86 14.75
C ASP A 69 -4.31 -5.79 14.43
N ILE A 70 -3.94 -4.91 13.52
CA ILE A 70 -2.57 -4.70 13.09
C ILE A 70 -2.15 -3.32 13.58
N TRP A 71 -1.20 -3.27 14.47
CA TRP A 71 -0.72 -2.00 15.01
C TRP A 71 0.35 -1.43 14.11
N ALA A 72 0.29 -0.14 13.87
CA ALA A 72 1.26 0.59 13.07
C ALA A 72 1.37 2.02 13.57
N GLY A 73 2.39 2.74 13.10
CA GLY A 73 2.60 4.12 13.52
C GLY A 73 2.72 4.26 15.02
N GLU A 74 2.25 5.36 15.55
CA GLU A 74 2.25 5.58 17.00
C GLU A 74 0.95 5.11 17.61
N HIS A 75 -0.17 5.42 16.99
CA HIS A 75 -1.49 5.12 17.55
C HIS A 75 -2.48 4.64 16.48
N LEU A 76 -1.99 3.88 15.52
CA LEU A 76 -2.83 3.35 14.45
C LEU A 76 -3.14 1.89 14.68
N ASN A 77 -4.40 1.54 14.46
CA ASN A 77 -4.88 0.17 14.51
C ASN A 77 -5.64 -0.11 13.22
N PHE A 78 -5.12 -1.03 12.43
CA PHE A 78 -5.80 -1.43 11.20
C PHE A 78 -6.54 -2.73 11.49
N ILE A 79 -7.86 -2.68 11.41
CA ILE A 79 -8.70 -3.82 11.78
C ILE A 79 -9.16 -4.53 10.52
N SER A 80 -8.95 -5.83 10.48
CA SER A 80 -9.41 -6.68 9.40
C SER A 80 -10.42 -7.68 9.94
N SER A 81 -11.50 -7.89 9.21
CA SER A 81 -12.49 -8.89 9.58
C SER A 81 -12.00 -10.30 9.30
N LYS A 82 -10.99 -10.45 8.46
CA LYS A 82 -10.43 -11.74 8.12
C LYS A 82 -8.96 -11.76 8.46
N ASN A 83 -8.42 -12.96 8.64
CA ASN A 83 -7.00 -13.10 8.87
C ASN A 83 -6.23 -12.56 7.66
N PRO A 84 -5.44 -11.51 7.83
CA PRO A 84 -4.71 -10.93 6.70
C PRO A 84 -3.49 -11.75 6.30
N ASP A 85 -3.13 -12.75 7.10
CA ASP A 85 -2.02 -13.66 6.81
C ASP A 85 -0.72 -12.91 6.57
N ILE A 86 -0.38 -12.03 7.49
CA ILE A 86 0.84 -11.23 7.43
C ILE A 86 1.69 -11.45 8.66
N GLU A 87 2.93 -11.00 8.60
CA GLU A 87 3.87 -11.09 9.69
C GLU A 87 4.34 -9.72 10.14
N VAL A 88 4.78 -9.63 11.40
CA VAL A 88 5.36 -8.40 11.93
C VAL A 88 6.56 -7.99 11.07
N GLY A 89 6.64 -6.72 10.75
CA GLY A 89 7.70 -6.18 9.90
C GLY A 89 7.36 -6.16 8.43
N GLN A 90 6.28 -6.80 8.04
CA GLN A 90 5.85 -6.83 6.64
C GLN A 90 5.17 -5.52 6.26
N THR A 91 5.40 -5.07 5.05
CA THR A 91 4.69 -3.90 4.51
C THR A 91 3.37 -4.37 3.93
N VAL A 92 2.31 -3.70 4.35
CA VAL A 92 0.94 -4.06 3.98
C VAL A 92 0.29 -2.86 3.31
N THR A 93 -0.46 -3.10 2.25
CA THR A 93 -1.21 -2.04 1.57
C THR A 93 -2.70 -2.34 1.70
N VAL A 94 -3.44 -1.38 2.19
CA VAL A 94 -4.87 -1.55 2.41
C VAL A 94 -5.66 -0.34 1.92
N LYS A 95 -6.93 -0.56 1.64
CA LYS A 95 -7.87 0.50 1.36
C LYS A 95 -8.73 0.70 2.59
N VAL A 96 -8.82 1.91 3.05
CA VAL A 96 -9.56 2.24 4.27
C VAL A 96 -11.04 2.31 3.97
N THR A 97 -11.83 1.53 4.67
CA THR A 97 -13.28 1.51 4.48
C THR A 97 -14.03 2.25 5.58
N ALA A 98 -13.41 2.41 6.75
CA ALA A 98 -14.01 3.13 7.85
C ALA A 98 -12.90 3.65 8.76
N VAL A 99 -13.15 4.73 9.45
CA VAL A 99 -12.22 5.33 10.40
C VAL A 99 -12.97 5.66 11.67
N GLU A 100 -12.41 5.24 12.81
CA GLU A 100 -12.98 5.56 14.11
C GLU A 100 -11.88 5.96 15.05
N SER A 101 -12.17 6.84 15.96
CA SER A 101 -11.24 7.27 16.98
C SER A 101 -11.63 6.67 18.31
N VAL A 102 -10.70 6.05 19.00
CA VAL A 102 -10.96 5.43 20.29
C VAL A 102 -9.88 5.88 21.26
N ILE A 103 -10.25 6.79 22.15
CA ILE A 103 -9.40 7.27 23.24
C ILE A 103 -7.93 7.43 22.83
N GLY A 104 -7.67 8.37 21.95
CA GLY A 104 -6.29 8.70 21.55
C GLY A 104 -5.67 7.77 20.52
N SER A 105 -6.45 6.91 19.93
CA SER A 105 -5.99 6.01 18.87
C SER A 105 -6.97 6.01 17.71
N TRP A 106 -6.50 5.59 16.60
CA TRP A 106 -7.32 5.41 15.41
C TRP A 106 -7.45 3.95 15.05
#